data_09673853129721b1a1cb39337fa06fda
#
_entry.id   09673853129721b1a1cb39337fa06fda
#
_cell.length_a   1.000
_cell.length_b   1.000
_cell.length_c   1.000
_cell.angle_alpha   90.00
_cell.angle_beta   90.00
_cell.angle_gamma   90.00
#
_symmetry.space_group_name_H-M   'P 1'
#
loop_
_entity.id
_entity.type
_entity.pdbx_description
1 polymer ?
#
loop_
_entity_poly.entity_id
_entity_poly.type
_entity_poly.pdbx_seq_one_letter_code
_entity_poly.pdbx_strand_id
1 'polypeptide(L)'
;MANVPCISFSGWWRSAALLAFGLPLLLACSKDSDGPAAQPSTTYGPTVQIGSGSARSFISADASGKPTEIGMALTETALTGLPATPAMGTMYDLALPASSSAATQMPFDHLSFGWNPNGHDPIPLYGVPHFDAPSYMQPMAAQHTITPDDPKGHTSPAPTNLPAGHPTPPPHAPPPPRPLAGPPLTPTPTPP
;
A
#
# COMPACT_ATOMS: atom_id res chain seq x y z
N MET A 1 25.76 -21.89 17.24
CA MET A 1 27.19 -21.78 17.53
C MET A 1 27.75 -23.18 17.55
N ALA A 2 28.43 -23.60 16.50
CA ALA A 2 29.33 -24.74 16.50
C ALA A 2 30.31 -24.51 15.36
N ASN A 3 31.52 -24.10 15.73
CA ASN A 3 32.68 -23.98 14.86
C ASN A 3 33.24 -25.38 14.57
N VAL A 4 33.42 -25.70 13.30
CA VAL A 4 34.16 -26.90 12.87
C VAL A 4 35.50 -26.40 12.30
N PRO A 5 36.66 -26.80 12.83
CA PRO A 5 37.95 -26.36 12.33
C PRO A 5 38.42 -27.20 11.12
N CYS A 6 38.91 -26.50 10.09
CA CYS A 6 39.66 -27.13 9.00
C CYS A 6 40.98 -27.66 9.53
N ILE A 7 41.22 -28.95 9.33
CA ILE A 7 42.50 -29.61 9.65
C ILE A 7 43.37 -29.59 8.40
N SER A 8 44.50 -28.91 8.50
CA SER A 8 45.59 -28.92 7.52
C SER A 8 46.49 -30.12 7.79
N PHE A 9 46.66 -31.02 6.82
CA PHE A 9 47.67 -32.06 6.85
C PHE A 9 48.83 -31.69 5.90
N SER A 10 49.96 -31.35 6.48
CA SER A 10 51.24 -31.29 5.81
C SER A 10 52.02 -32.61 6.11
N GLY A 11 52.25 -33.41 5.11
CA GLY A 11 53.05 -34.61 5.23
C GLY A 11 53.86 -34.86 3.96
N TRP A 12 55.14 -34.60 4.04
CA TRP A 12 56.18 -34.95 3.07
C TRP A 12 56.28 -36.49 2.95
N TRP A 13 56.25 -37.03 1.72
CA TRP A 13 57.11 -38.22 1.39
C TRP A 13 57.30 -38.38 -0.12
N ARG A 14 58.47 -38.87 -0.45
CA ARG A 14 59.20 -38.87 -1.72
C ARG A 14 58.74 -39.96 -2.68
N SER A 15 58.82 -39.63 -3.97
CA SER A 15 59.18 -40.46 -5.14
C SER A 15 58.48 -41.80 -5.41
N ALA A 16 57.73 -41.88 -6.48
CA ALA A 16 57.86 -42.85 -7.56
C ALA A 16 57.00 -42.46 -8.76
N ALA A 17 57.61 -42.43 -9.93
CA ALA A 17 56.95 -42.18 -11.19
C ALA A 17 56.08 -43.38 -11.64
N LEU A 18 54.87 -43.10 -12.02
CA LEU A 18 54.07 -43.94 -12.92
C LEU A 18 53.09 -43.06 -13.71
N LEU A 19 53.35 -43.00 -15.01
CA LEU A 19 52.46 -42.39 -15.99
C LEU A 19 51.11 -43.12 -15.97
N ALA A 20 50.07 -42.46 -15.49
CA ALA A 20 48.70 -42.86 -15.73
C ALA A 20 47.94 -41.62 -16.22
N PHE A 21 47.45 -41.71 -17.44
CA PHE A 21 46.53 -40.75 -18.06
C PHE A 21 45.29 -40.61 -17.15
N GLY A 22 45.27 -39.63 -16.30
CA GLY A 22 44.13 -39.27 -15.46
C GLY A 22 43.42 -38.08 -16.07
N LEU A 23 42.27 -38.33 -16.63
CA LEU A 23 41.28 -37.37 -17.04
C LEU A 23 41.00 -36.38 -15.87
N PRO A 24 41.19 -35.07 -16.00
CA PRO A 24 40.81 -34.13 -14.93
C PRO A 24 39.29 -34.16 -14.83
N LEU A 25 38.73 -34.76 -13.78
CA LEU A 25 37.38 -34.44 -13.35
C LEU A 25 37.38 -32.99 -12.91
N LEU A 26 36.91 -32.11 -13.77
CA LEU A 26 36.50 -30.79 -13.39
C LEU A 26 35.29 -30.95 -12.44
N LEU A 27 35.56 -31.00 -11.13
CA LEU A 27 34.51 -30.67 -10.18
C LEU A 27 34.15 -29.21 -10.41
N ALA A 28 33.12 -28.99 -11.24
CA ALA A 28 32.41 -27.74 -11.24
C ALA A 28 31.77 -27.59 -9.84
N CYS A 29 32.44 -26.87 -8.94
CA CYS A 29 31.74 -26.29 -7.82
C CYS A 29 30.70 -25.37 -8.42
N SER A 30 29.47 -25.83 -8.52
CA SER A 30 28.31 -24.95 -8.64
C SER A 30 28.38 -24.02 -7.45
N LYS A 31 28.76 -22.78 -7.71
CA LYS A 31 28.62 -21.72 -6.74
C LYS A 31 27.12 -21.54 -6.60
N ASP A 32 26.52 -22.27 -5.66
CA ASP A 32 25.19 -21.94 -5.20
C ASP A 32 25.26 -20.50 -4.74
N SER A 33 24.73 -19.63 -5.58
CA SER A 33 24.54 -18.24 -5.22
C SER A 33 23.38 -18.22 -4.23
N ASP A 34 23.63 -18.63 -3.01
CA ASP A 34 22.77 -18.34 -1.88
C ASP A 34 22.87 -16.82 -1.62
N GLY A 35 22.23 -16.07 -2.53
CA GLY A 35 21.86 -14.71 -2.20
C GLY A 35 21.00 -14.74 -0.93
N PRO A 36 21.05 -13.68 -0.10
CA PRO A 36 20.22 -13.64 1.09
C PRO A 36 18.79 -13.97 0.71
N ALA A 37 18.20 -14.98 1.39
CA ALA A 37 16.82 -15.36 1.14
C ALA A 37 15.93 -14.11 1.18
N ALA A 38 15.10 -13.95 0.16
CA ALA A 38 14.18 -12.82 0.10
C ALA A 38 13.35 -12.78 1.38
N GLN A 39 13.19 -11.60 1.95
CA GLN A 39 12.47 -11.39 3.20
C GLN A 39 11.13 -10.70 2.91
N PRO A 40 10.10 -10.96 3.71
CA PRO A 40 8.90 -10.14 3.67
C PRO A 40 9.23 -8.66 3.82
N SER A 41 8.54 -7.82 3.10
CA SER A 41 8.83 -6.38 3.09
C SER A 41 7.54 -5.55 3.18
N THR A 42 7.65 -4.38 3.78
CA THR A 42 6.57 -3.38 3.76
C THR A 42 7.09 -2.10 3.12
N THR A 43 6.39 -1.64 2.10
CA THR A 43 6.71 -0.41 1.36
C THR A 43 5.62 0.62 1.61
N TYR A 44 6.03 1.86 1.81
CA TYR A 44 5.12 2.95 2.13
C TYR A 44 4.99 3.94 0.99
N GLY A 45 3.76 4.45 0.79
CA GLY A 45 3.47 5.55 -0.11
C GLY A 45 3.89 6.92 0.44
N PRO A 46 3.66 7.99 -0.32
CA PRO A 46 3.91 9.35 0.10
C PRO A 46 3.15 9.70 1.39
N THR A 47 3.75 10.55 2.21
CA THR A 47 3.13 11.06 3.43
C THR A 47 2.18 12.21 3.10
N VAL A 48 0.98 12.18 3.67
CA VAL A 48 -0.06 13.22 3.57
C VAL A 48 -0.35 13.77 4.95
N GLN A 49 -0.41 15.09 5.09
CA GLN A 49 -0.75 15.76 6.34
C GLN A 49 -2.24 15.57 6.65
N ILE A 50 -2.55 15.11 7.87
CA ILE A 50 -3.91 14.92 8.37
C ILE A 50 -3.98 15.43 9.80
N GLY A 51 -4.88 16.37 10.08
CA GLY A 51 -4.95 16.99 11.40
C GLY A 51 -3.58 17.55 11.82
N SER A 52 -3.16 17.23 13.04
CA SER A 52 -1.85 17.61 13.59
C SER A 52 -0.75 16.57 13.30
N GLY A 53 -1.04 15.57 12.51
CA GLY A 53 -0.12 14.49 12.16
C GLY A 53 -0.15 14.14 10.68
N SER A 54 0.10 12.88 10.36
CA SER A 54 0.17 12.44 8.97
C SER A 54 -0.32 11.01 8.79
N ALA A 55 -0.66 10.68 7.53
CA ALA A 55 -0.94 9.32 7.09
C ALA A 55 -0.18 8.98 5.82
N ARG A 56 -0.04 7.71 5.53
CA ARG A 56 0.49 7.17 4.28
C ARG A 56 -0.10 5.79 4.02
N SER A 57 -0.24 5.42 2.77
CA SER A 57 -0.55 4.04 2.40
C SER A 57 0.62 3.12 2.67
N PHE A 58 0.37 1.81 2.79
CA PHE A 58 1.43 0.81 2.77
C PHE A 58 0.99 -0.45 2.04
N ILE A 59 1.96 -1.21 1.56
CA ILE A 59 1.79 -2.55 0.99
C ILE A 59 2.83 -3.44 1.63
N SER A 60 2.37 -4.55 2.22
CA SER A 60 3.24 -5.64 2.65
C SER A 60 3.26 -6.74 1.59
N ALA A 61 4.42 -7.33 1.38
CA ALA A 61 4.61 -8.46 0.48
C ALA A 61 5.39 -9.57 1.19
N ASP A 62 5.10 -10.81 0.82
CA ASP A 62 5.88 -11.97 1.27
C ASP A 62 7.27 -12.03 0.61
N ALA A 63 8.05 -13.03 0.98
CA ALA A 63 9.40 -13.25 0.45
C ALA A 63 9.42 -13.49 -1.07
N SER A 64 8.31 -13.87 -1.69
CA SER A 64 8.20 -14.01 -3.15
C SER A 64 7.80 -12.72 -3.87
N GLY A 65 7.54 -11.64 -3.13
CA GLY A 65 7.07 -10.36 -3.65
C GLY A 65 5.56 -10.31 -3.89
N LYS A 66 4.81 -11.34 -3.45
CA LYS A 66 3.35 -11.35 -3.56
C LYS A 66 2.73 -10.45 -2.48
N PRO A 67 1.79 -9.56 -2.83
CA PRO A 67 1.13 -8.72 -1.85
C PRO A 67 0.33 -9.56 -0.84
N THR A 68 0.48 -9.24 0.44
CA THR A 68 -0.22 -9.90 1.56
C THR A 68 -1.14 -8.94 2.30
N GLU A 69 -0.84 -7.65 2.24
CA GLU A 69 -1.61 -6.64 2.95
C GLU A 69 -1.52 -5.28 2.22
N ILE A 70 -2.61 -4.54 2.26
CA ILE A 70 -2.68 -3.13 1.88
C ILE A 70 -3.37 -2.37 3.01
N GLY A 71 -2.89 -1.19 3.34
CA GLY A 71 -3.48 -0.42 4.44
C GLY A 71 -2.99 1.01 4.52
N MET A 72 -3.39 1.66 5.60
CA MET A 72 -3.03 3.02 5.94
C MET A 72 -2.33 3.04 7.30
N ALA A 73 -1.19 3.72 7.37
CA ALA A 73 -0.47 3.99 8.60
C ALA A 73 -0.66 5.46 8.97
N LEU A 74 -1.21 5.71 10.14
CA LEU A 74 -1.47 7.04 10.67
C LEU A 74 -0.60 7.27 11.90
N THR A 75 -0.13 8.50 12.08
CA THR A 75 0.42 8.93 13.37
C THR A 75 -0.74 9.15 14.35
N GLU A 76 -0.52 8.96 15.64
CA GLU A 76 -1.54 9.21 16.66
C GLU A 76 -2.07 10.65 16.60
N THR A 77 -1.18 11.60 16.33
CA THR A 77 -1.54 13.02 16.20
C THR A 77 -2.39 13.34 14.97
N ALA A 78 -2.46 12.44 13.96
CA ALA A 78 -3.36 12.61 12.81
C ALA A 78 -4.84 12.63 13.21
N LEU A 79 -5.18 12.05 14.37
CA LEU A 79 -6.54 12.02 14.90
C LEU A 79 -6.90 13.27 15.71
N THR A 80 -6.00 14.23 15.81
CA THR A 80 -6.19 15.50 16.52
C THR A 80 -6.10 16.69 15.57
N GLY A 81 -6.71 17.83 15.93
CA GLY A 81 -6.70 19.01 15.08
C GLY A 81 -7.42 18.82 13.73
N LEU A 82 -8.33 17.88 13.67
CA LEU A 82 -9.16 17.64 12.50
C LEU A 82 -10.16 18.78 12.30
N PRO A 83 -10.50 19.14 11.06
CA PRO A 83 -11.43 20.23 10.80
C PRO A 83 -12.82 19.90 11.37
N ALA A 84 -13.40 20.86 12.10
CA ALA A 84 -14.79 20.79 12.56
C ALA A 84 -15.80 21.14 11.46
N THR A 85 -15.34 21.76 10.39
CA THR A 85 -16.07 22.16 9.17
C THR A 85 -15.17 21.82 7.97
N PRO A 86 -15.68 21.54 6.81
CA PRO A 86 -17.04 21.72 6.30
C PRO A 86 -18.02 20.67 6.81
N ALA A 87 -19.31 20.96 6.68
CA ALA A 87 -20.40 20.03 7.01
C ALA A 87 -20.34 18.71 6.22
N MET A 88 -19.64 18.68 5.11
CA MET A 88 -19.34 17.53 4.28
C MET A 88 -17.87 17.21 4.50
N GLY A 89 -17.57 15.98 4.87
CA GLY A 89 -16.25 15.51 5.27
C GLY A 89 -15.07 15.96 4.42
N THR A 90 -13.89 15.74 4.92
CA THR A 90 -12.63 16.01 4.21
C THR A 90 -12.00 14.68 3.81
N MET A 91 -11.67 14.52 2.52
CA MET A 91 -10.98 13.35 1.99
C MET A 91 -9.50 13.64 1.76
N TYR A 92 -8.65 12.72 2.17
CA TYR A 92 -7.20 12.74 1.99
C TYR A 92 -6.81 11.54 1.12
N ASP A 93 -6.34 11.78 -0.09
CA ASP A 93 -5.94 10.72 -1.00
C ASP A 93 -4.51 10.25 -0.70
N LEU A 94 -4.33 8.95 -0.54
CA LEU A 94 -3.08 8.29 -0.20
C LEU A 94 -2.64 7.43 -1.38
N ALA A 95 -1.74 7.96 -2.20
CA ALA A 95 -1.18 7.21 -3.33
C ALA A 95 -0.46 5.95 -2.84
N LEU A 96 -0.56 4.86 -3.60
CA LEU A 96 0.17 3.64 -3.30
C LEU A 96 1.69 3.84 -3.52
N PRO A 97 2.55 3.04 -2.87
CA PRO A 97 4.00 3.14 -3.02
C PRO A 97 4.43 2.78 -4.44
N ALA A 98 4.84 3.77 -5.24
CA ALA A 98 5.25 3.59 -6.63
C ALA A 98 6.48 2.68 -6.80
N SER A 99 7.30 2.54 -5.76
CA SER A 99 8.48 1.65 -5.76
C SER A 99 8.15 0.18 -5.46
N SER A 100 6.91 -0.15 -5.10
CA SER A 100 6.53 -1.51 -4.77
C SER A 100 6.07 -2.27 -6.02
N SER A 101 6.80 -3.34 -6.38
CA SER A 101 6.35 -4.27 -7.41
C SER A 101 5.03 -5.00 -7.04
N ALA A 102 4.71 -5.07 -5.75
CA ALA A 102 3.45 -5.63 -5.27
C ALA A 102 2.26 -4.72 -5.61
N ALA A 103 2.45 -3.40 -5.75
CA ALA A 103 1.40 -2.47 -6.13
C ALA A 103 0.80 -2.81 -7.50
N THR A 104 1.62 -3.22 -8.46
CA THR A 104 1.16 -3.56 -9.81
C THR A 104 0.40 -4.89 -9.90
N GLN A 105 0.42 -5.68 -8.83
CA GLN A 105 -0.29 -6.95 -8.74
C GLN A 105 -1.69 -6.81 -8.10
N MET A 106 -2.05 -5.62 -7.67
CA MET A 106 -3.34 -5.33 -7.04
C MET A 106 -4.21 -4.47 -7.95
N PRO A 107 -5.53 -4.58 -7.85
CA PRO A 107 -6.45 -3.79 -8.66
C PRO A 107 -6.61 -2.35 -8.16
N PHE A 108 -5.96 -1.97 -7.06
CA PHE A 108 -6.13 -0.66 -6.45
C PHE A 108 -5.14 0.36 -7.01
N ASP A 109 -5.61 1.57 -7.26
CA ASP A 109 -4.81 2.73 -7.66
C ASP A 109 -4.39 3.56 -6.43
N HIS A 110 -5.32 3.83 -5.54
CA HIS A 110 -5.07 4.59 -4.32
C HIS A 110 -6.07 4.25 -3.21
N LEU A 111 -5.74 4.69 -2.01
CA LEU A 111 -6.62 4.69 -0.85
C LEU A 111 -7.02 6.13 -0.54
N SER A 112 -8.15 6.33 0.13
CA SER A 112 -8.49 7.64 0.69
C SER A 112 -8.86 7.48 2.16
N PHE A 113 -8.60 8.51 2.94
CA PHE A 113 -8.98 8.58 4.33
C PHE A 113 -9.85 9.81 4.53
N GLY A 114 -11.10 9.61 4.92
CA GLY A 114 -12.12 10.63 5.05
C GLY A 114 -12.43 10.95 6.50
N TRP A 115 -12.62 12.21 6.82
CA TRP A 115 -13.11 12.67 8.11
C TRP A 115 -14.47 13.35 7.96
N ASN A 116 -15.49 12.82 8.61
CA ASN A 116 -16.86 13.35 8.64
C ASN A 116 -17.20 13.88 10.04
N PRO A 117 -16.97 15.16 10.32
CA PRO A 117 -17.17 15.75 11.65
C PRO A 117 -18.62 15.73 12.12
N ASN A 118 -19.59 15.78 11.21
CA ASN A 118 -21.02 15.83 11.51
C ASN A 118 -21.76 14.55 11.12
N GLY A 119 -21.02 13.54 10.61
CA GLY A 119 -21.66 12.40 9.99
C GLY A 119 -22.41 12.74 8.70
N HIS A 120 -23.15 11.79 8.17
CA HIS A 120 -23.97 11.93 6.96
C HIS A 120 -25.16 10.93 6.96
N ASP A 121 -26.04 11.05 5.98
CA ASP A 121 -27.14 10.09 5.78
C ASP A 121 -26.63 8.69 5.40
N PRO A 122 -27.37 7.64 5.84
CA PRO A 122 -28.53 7.65 6.73
C PRO A 122 -28.15 7.88 8.21
N ILE A 123 -28.74 8.91 8.79
CA ILE A 123 -28.45 9.38 10.16
C ILE A 123 -28.43 8.27 11.25
N PRO A 124 -29.33 7.28 11.24
CA PRO A 124 -29.29 6.23 12.25
C PRO A 124 -28.02 5.37 12.26
N LEU A 125 -27.26 5.38 11.14
CA LEU A 125 -26.03 4.61 10.98
C LEU A 125 -24.78 5.50 11.03
N TYR A 126 -24.81 6.62 10.30
CA TYR A 126 -23.64 7.45 10.05
C TYR A 126 -23.80 8.90 10.55
N GLY A 127 -24.80 9.20 11.36
CA GLY A 127 -25.08 10.54 11.89
C GLY A 127 -24.17 10.99 13.03
N VAL A 128 -23.03 10.30 13.26
CA VAL A 128 -22.02 10.65 14.27
C VAL A 128 -20.68 10.94 13.60
N PRO A 129 -19.77 11.68 14.24
CA PRO A 129 -18.42 11.86 13.74
C PRO A 129 -17.74 10.51 13.48
N HIS A 130 -17.21 10.31 12.26
CA HIS A 130 -16.55 9.06 11.89
C HIS A 130 -15.53 9.26 10.78
N PHE A 131 -14.71 8.22 10.58
CA PHE A 131 -13.78 8.12 9.47
C PHE A 131 -14.27 7.13 8.44
N ASP A 132 -14.05 7.45 7.16
CA ASP A 132 -14.19 6.54 6.03
C ASP A 132 -12.82 6.14 5.49
N ALA A 133 -12.70 4.90 5.01
CA ALA A 133 -11.45 4.36 4.46
C ALA A 133 -11.69 3.65 3.11
N PRO A 134 -12.13 4.35 2.06
CA PRO A 134 -12.38 3.75 0.77
C PRO A 134 -11.08 3.40 0.04
N SER A 135 -11.15 2.35 -0.80
CA SER A 135 -10.11 1.92 -1.71
C SER A 135 -10.61 2.02 -3.15
N TYR A 136 -9.84 2.63 -4.04
CA TYR A 136 -10.26 2.91 -5.40
C TYR A 136 -9.46 2.11 -6.41
N MET A 137 -10.16 1.55 -7.42
CA MET A 137 -9.56 0.85 -8.56
C MET A 137 -9.35 1.77 -9.76
N GLN A 138 -10.05 2.90 -9.81
CA GLN A 138 -9.89 3.88 -10.88
C GLN A 138 -8.76 4.86 -10.55
N PRO A 139 -8.06 5.41 -11.56
CA PRO A 139 -7.03 6.42 -11.32
C PRO A 139 -7.56 7.62 -10.55
N MET A 140 -6.77 8.12 -9.60
CA MET A 140 -7.10 9.28 -8.78
C MET A 140 -7.51 10.49 -9.65
N ALA A 141 -6.78 10.75 -10.73
CA ALA A 141 -7.10 11.83 -11.67
C ALA A 141 -8.49 11.66 -12.31
N ALA A 142 -8.88 10.44 -12.67
CA ALA A 142 -10.21 10.17 -13.21
C ALA A 142 -11.30 10.33 -12.15
N GLN A 143 -11.06 9.86 -10.92
CA GLN A 143 -11.98 10.04 -9.80
C GLN A 143 -12.23 11.54 -9.53
N HIS A 144 -11.18 12.36 -9.62
CA HIS A 144 -11.29 13.82 -9.39
C HIS A 144 -12.10 14.56 -10.47
N THR A 145 -12.39 13.94 -11.60
CA THR A 145 -13.27 14.53 -12.64
C THR A 145 -14.75 14.24 -12.40
N ILE A 146 -15.08 13.32 -11.50
CA ILE A 146 -16.47 12.97 -11.22
C ILE A 146 -17.10 14.08 -10.39
N THR A 147 -18.18 14.64 -10.91
CA THR A 147 -18.95 15.68 -10.22
C THR A 147 -20.27 15.09 -9.67
N PRO A 148 -20.89 15.73 -8.67
CA PRO A 148 -22.17 15.30 -8.13
C PRO A 148 -23.28 15.17 -9.20
N ASP A 149 -23.21 15.96 -10.25
CA ASP A 149 -24.19 16.01 -11.34
C ASP A 149 -23.82 15.10 -12.53
N ASP A 150 -22.78 14.26 -12.41
CA ASP A 150 -22.38 13.35 -13.47
C ASP A 150 -23.52 12.34 -13.75
N PRO A 151 -24.08 12.32 -14.97
CA PRO A 151 -25.21 11.40 -15.31
C PRO A 151 -24.85 9.93 -15.08
N LYS A 152 -23.58 9.55 -15.13
CA LYS A 152 -23.13 8.19 -14.84
C LYS A 152 -23.29 7.81 -13.38
N GLY A 153 -23.27 8.78 -12.46
CA GLY A 153 -23.53 8.58 -11.05
C GLY A 153 -24.93 8.06 -10.73
N HIS A 154 -25.88 8.27 -11.67
CA HIS A 154 -27.25 7.79 -11.56
C HIS A 154 -27.49 6.43 -12.24
N THR A 155 -26.45 5.83 -12.82
CA THR A 155 -26.54 4.55 -13.51
C THR A 155 -26.30 3.42 -12.51
N SER A 156 -27.28 2.56 -12.32
CA SER A 156 -27.10 1.36 -11.51
C SER A 156 -26.08 0.42 -12.15
N PRO A 157 -25.16 -0.18 -11.37
CA PRO A 157 -24.26 -1.20 -11.88
C PRO A 157 -25.04 -2.39 -12.47
N ALA A 158 -24.46 -3.06 -13.46
CA ALA A 158 -25.05 -4.29 -13.99
C ALA A 158 -25.17 -5.34 -12.85
N PRO A 159 -26.27 -6.14 -12.82
CA PRO A 159 -26.47 -7.13 -11.76
C PRO A 159 -25.29 -8.10 -11.56
N THR A 160 -24.55 -8.38 -12.65
CA THR A 160 -23.35 -9.23 -12.62
C THR A 160 -22.18 -8.61 -11.84
N ASN A 161 -22.20 -7.30 -11.63
CA ASN A 161 -21.17 -6.56 -10.89
C ASN A 161 -21.55 -6.33 -9.42
N LEU A 162 -22.73 -6.81 -9.02
CA LEU A 162 -23.21 -6.68 -7.64
C LEU A 162 -23.05 -8.03 -6.93
N PRO A 163 -22.25 -8.11 -5.87
CA PRO A 163 -22.19 -9.30 -5.04
C PRO A 163 -23.57 -9.60 -4.43
N ALA A 164 -23.86 -10.89 -4.20
CA ALA A 164 -25.11 -11.30 -3.58
C ALA A 164 -25.33 -10.61 -2.22
N GLY A 165 -26.51 -10.04 -2.02
CA GLY A 165 -26.85 -9.32 -0.78
C GLY A 165 -26.42 -7.85 -0.71
N HIS A 166 -25.74 -7.31 -1.74
CA HIS A 166 -25.48 -5.87 -1.81
C HIS A 166 -26.73 -5.12 -2.29
N PRO A 167 -27.15 -4.07 -1.56
CA PRO A 167 -28.24 -3.23 -2.00
C PRO A 167 -27.83 -2.44 -3.24
N THR A 168 -28.71 -2.33 -4.21
CA THR A 168 -28.54 -1.36 -5.29
C THR A 168 -28.81 0.04 -4.73
N PRO A 169 -27.96 1.04 -5.02
CA PRO A 169 -28.30 2.42 -4.69
C PRO A 169 -29.64 2.79 -5.35
N PRO A 170 -30.49 3.56 -4.69
CA PRO A 170 -31.73 4.00 -5.28
C PRO A 170 -31.45 4.80 -6.56
N PRO A 171 -32.25 4.64 -7.63
CA PRO A 171 -32.00 5.21 -8.96
C PRO A 171 -31.87 6.74 -9.01
N HIS A 172 -32.12 7.44 -7.92
CA HIS A 172 -32.21 8.89 -7.84
C HIS A 172 -31.44 9.51 -6.67
N ALA A 173 -30.64 8.73 -5.95
CA ALA A 173 -29.75 9.35 -4.97
C ALA A 173 -28.59 10.01 -5.74
N PRO A 174 -28.46 11.35 -5.71
CA PRO A 174 -27.25 11.97 -6.23
C PRO A 174 -26.05 11.38 -5.46
N PRO A 175 -24.91 11.13 -6.11
CA PRO A 175 -23.71 10.76 -5.39
C PRO A 175 -23.45 11.84 -4.34
N PRO A 176 -23.02 11.47 -3.13
CA PRO A 176 -22.68 12.47 -2.13
C PRO A 176 -21.67 13.43 -2.74
N PRO A 177 -21.89 14.75 -2.63
CA PRO A 177 -20.99 15.73 -3.21
C PRO A 177 -19.60 15.47 -2.64
N ARG A 178 -18.65 15.32 -3.54
CA ARG A 178 -17.26 15.16 -3.15
C ARG A 178 -16.77 16.44 -2.49
N PRO A 179 -16.23 16.41 -1.27
CA PRO A 179 -15.60 17.55 -0.69
C PRO A 179 -14.44 17.98 -1.59
N LEU A 180 -14.47 19.24 -2.04
CA LEU A 180 -13.31 19.82 -2.72
C LEU A 180 -12.15 19.76 -1.75
N ALA A 181 -11.03 19.18 -2.16
CA ALA A 181 -9.79 19.27 -1.42
C ALA A 181 -9.54 20.74 -1.11
N GLY A 182 -9.43 21.07 0.16
CA GLY A 182 -9.06 22.44 0.55
C GLY A 182 -7.73 22.82 -0.11
N PRO A 183 -7.46 24.11 -0.33
CA PRO A 183 -6.19 24.54 -0.86
C PRO A 183 -5.06 24.00 0.01
N PRO A 184 -3.90 23.63 -0.57
CA PRO A 184 -2.77 23.17 0.20
C PRO A 184 -2.43 24.23 1.26
N LEU A 185 -2.32 23.78 2.51
CA LEU A 185 -1.93 24.66 3.60
C LEU A 185 -0.54 25.20 3.28
N THR A 186 -0.43 26.51 3.09
CA THR A 186 0.86 27.18 2.99
C THR A 186 1.60 26.97 4.30
N PRO A 187 2.88 26.52 4.27
CA PRO A 187 3.64 26.39 5.51
C PRO A 187 3.72 27.74 6.20
N THR A 188 3.30 27.80 7.46
CA THR A 188 3.46 28.97 8.31
C THR A 188 4.97 29.22 8.47
N PRO A 189 5.48 30.44 8.19
CA PRO A 189 6.88 30.74 8.42
C PRO A 189 7.20 30.58 9.89
N THR A 190 8.27 29.84 10.19
CA THR A 190 8.82 29.70 11.54
C THR A 190 9.27 31.09 12.02
N PRO A 191 8.84 31.56 13.20
CA PRO A 191 9.33 32.82 13.74
C PRO A 191 10.84 32.70 14.08
N PRO A 192 11.59 33.85 14.03
CA PRO A 192 13.03 33.90 14.24
C PRO A 192 13.47 33.47 15.65
#